data_50fd225699e340862b2b528ac1713dcd
#
_entry.id   50fd225699e340862b2b528ac1713dcd
#
_cell.length_a   1.000
_cell.length_b   1.000
_cell.length_c   1.000
_cell.angle_alpha   90.00
_cell.angle_beta   90.00
_cell.angle_gamma   90.00
#
_symmetry.space_group_name_H-M   'P 1'
#
loop_
_entity.id
_entity.type
_entity.pdbx_description
1 polymer ?
#
loop_
_entity_poly.entity_id
_entity_poly.type
_entity_poly.pdbx_seq_one_letter_code
_entity_poly.pdbx_strand_id
1 'polypeptide(L)'
;SAYPLNDKALVDVVPESFTLDHGRIFARPPMGESSSTLTVSAKVQTLPSVLVDNYQSVLMSGGMVSRRNVIASLAATELINSYPNMPQSYILVDIGSSVTTVSFIGDGALYGSTYFNWGGDNITEKIIERFNINEADAEKYKIMYGIDYSEMNFKAPICTTEDAEGQEVHHYNDELNEIIKGELETFVEQLNEAINQIVATHDKSY
;
A
#
# COMPACT_ATOMS: atom_id res chain seq x y z
N SER A 1 -29.94 -0.98 -10.55
CA SER A 1 -30.17 -1.54 -9.20
C SER A 1 -29.39 -0.70 -8.19
N ALA A 2 -30.08 -0.20 -7.15
CA ALA A 2 -29.41 0.56 -6.09
C ALA A 2 -28.57 -0.41 -5.25
N TYR A 3 -27.25 -0.16 -5.16
CA TYR A 3 -26.38 -0.90 -4.25
C TYR A 3 -26.59 -0.34 -2.84
N PRO A 4 -26.97 -1.15 -1.85
CA PRO A 4 -27.17 -0.65 -0.49
C PRO A 4 -25.81 -0.29 0.12
N LEU A 5 -25.56 1.01 0.27
CA LEU A 5 -24.28 1.49 0.81
C LEU A 5 -24.22 1.37 2.35
N ASN A 6 -25.38 1.23 3.02
CA ASN A 6 -25.47 1.25 4.49
C ASN A 6 -24.46 2.27 5.06
N ASP A 7 -23.68 1.95 6.08
CA ASP A 7 -22.73 2.88 6.71
C ASP A 7 -21.45 3.17 5.87
N LYS A 8 -21.55 3.07 4.53
CA LYS A 8 -20.44 3.27 3.59
C LYS A 8 -20.69 4.47 2.69
N ALA A 9 -19.66 5.30 2.52
CA ALA A 9 -19.64 6.35 1.52
C ALA A 9 -19.05 5.82 0.21
N LEU A 10 -19.69 6.15 -0.91
CA LEU A 10 -19.14 5.90 -2.25
C LEU A 10 -17.94 6.81 -2.47
N VAL A 11 -16.80 6.20 -2.80
CA VAL A 11 -15.56 6.94 -3.11
C VAL A 11 -15.38 7.02 -4.61
N ASP A 12 -15.47 5.88 -5.30
CA ASP A 12 -15.31 5.83 -6.76
C ASP A 12 -16.06 4.64 -7.39
N VAL A 13 -16.25 4.72 -8.71
CA VAL A 13 -16.81 3.64 -9.55
C VAL A 13 -15.84 3.41 -10.71
N VAL A 14 -15.14 2.28 -10.69
CA VAL A 14 -14.16 1.93 -11.72
C VAL A 14 -14.77 0.96 -12.72
N PRO A 15 -14.99 1.38 -13.97
CA PRO A 15 -15.47 0.47 -15.01
C PRO A 15 -14.47 -0.64 -15.31
N GLU A 16 -14.96 -1.90 -15.38
CA GLU A 16 -14.14 -3.07 -15.72
C GLU A 16 -14.38 -3.54 -17.14
N SER A 17 -15.64 -3.52 -17.60
CA SER A 17 -15.98 -3.93 -18.94
C SER A 17 -17.25 -3.23 -19.46
N PHE A 18 -17.34 -3.21 -20.78
CA PHE A 18 -18.44 -2.59 -21.53
C PHE A 18 -18.99 -3.65 -22.49
N THR A 19 -20.29 -3.97 -22.38
CA THR A 19 -20.95 -4.97 -23.21
C THR A 19 -22.03 -4.30 -24.04
N LEU A 20 -21.98 -4.49 -25.36
CA LEU A 20 -23.00 -4.02 -26.29
C LEU A 20 -24.13 -5.05 -26.44
N ASP A 21 -25.27 -4.64 -27.05
CA ASP A 21 -26.48 -5.45 -27.24
C ASP A 21 -26.26 -6.77 -28.00
N HIS A 22 -25.23 -6.85 -28.82
CA HIS A 22 -24.82 -8.05 -29.55
C HIS A 22 -23.83 -8.94 -28.77
N GLY A 23 -23.64 -8.69 -27.47
CA GLY A 23 -22.82 -9.52 -26.58
C GLY A 23 -21.31 -9.31 -26.69
N ARG A 24 -20.84 -8.37 -27.52
CA ARG A 24 -19.41 -8.07 -27.63
C ARG A 24 -18.94 -7.30 -26.41
N ILE A 25 -17.86 -7.78 -25.77
CA ILE A 25 -17.27 -7.23 -24.56
C ILE A 25 -15.98 -6.45 -24.90
N PHE A 26 -15.82 -5.29 -24.27
CA PHE A 26 -14.67 -4.40 -24.43
C PHE A 26 -14.10 -4.06 -23.03
N ALA A 27 -12.79 -4.04 -22.92
CA ALA A 27 -12.08 -3.60 -21.71
C ALA A 27 -12.03 -2.07 -21.57
N ARG A 28 -12.33 -1.35 -22.65
CA ARG A 28 -12.38 0.13 -22.70
C ARG A 28 -13.67 0.60 -23.33
N PRO A 29 -14.08 1.87 -23.08
CA PRO A 29 -15.28 2.41 -23.72
C PRO A 29 -15.24 2.21 -25.23
N PRO A 30 -16.26 1.56 -25.85
CA PRO A 30 -16.28 1.23 -27.27
C PRO A 30 -16.59 2.47 -28.11
N MET A 31 -15.63 3.36 -28.27
CA MET A 31 -15.78 4.59 -29.02
C MET A 31 -15.99 4.29 -30.51
N GLY A 32 -17.04 4.92 -31.08
CA GLY A 32 -17.37 4.75 -32.51
C GLY A 32 -18.27 3.54 -32.82
N GLU A 33 -18.58 2.69 -31.86
CA GLU A 33 -19.54 1.60 -32.03
C GLU A 33 -20.97 2.11 -31.83
N SER A 34 -21.91 1.54 -32.58
CA SER A 34 -23.34 1.81 -32.43
C SER A 34 -24.03 0.63 -31.79
N SER A 35 -24.81 0.89 -30.74
CA SER A 35 -25.56 -0.13 -30.02
C SER A 35 -26.82 0.47 -29.40
N SER A 36 -27.87 -0.32 -29.26
CA SER A 36 -29.11 0.09 -28.61
C SER A 36 -28.98 0.07 -27.09
N THR A 37 -28.06 -0.75 -26.56
CA THR A 37 -27.79 -0.87 -25.13
C THR A 37 -26.30 -0.97 -24.86
N LEU A 38 -25.87 -0.34 -23.76
CA LEU A 38 -24.54 -0.46 -23.22
C LEU A 38 -24.65 -0.90 -21.76
N THR A 39 -24.14 -2.10 -21.48
CA THR A 39 -23.99 -2.58 -20.09
C THR A 39 -22.57 -2.33 -19.63
N VAL A 40 -22.42 -1.71 -18.48
CA VAL A 40 -21.11 -1.45 -17.86
C VAL A 40 -21.01 -2.29 -16.59
N SER A 41 -20.03 -3.18 -16.53
CA SER A 41 -19.59 -3.81 -15.30
C SER A 41 -18.57 -2.88 -14.63
N ALA A 42 -18.75 -2.63 -13.35
CA ALA A 42 -17.87 -1.71 -12.63
C ALA A 42 -17.67 -2.15 -11.17
N LYS A 43 -16.46 -1.92 -10.66
CA LYS A 43 -16.16 -2.03 -9.24
C LYS A 43 -16.56 -0.76 -8.52
N VAL A 44 -17.30 -0.92 -7.43
CA VAL A 44 -17.69 0.17 -6.56
C VAL A 44 -16.74 0.22 -5.37
N GLN A 45 -16.01 1.32 -5.25
CA GLN A 45 -15.11 1.55 -4.14
C GLN A 45 -15.80 2.34 -3.04
N THR A 46 -15.77 1.81 -1.83
CA THR A 46 -16.43 2.40 -0.67
C THR A 46 -15.50 2.47 0.52
N LEU A 47 -15.71 3.50 1.36
CA LEU A 47 -15.09 3.63 2.68
C LEU A 47 -16.17 3.75 3.75
N PRO A 48 -15.88 3.47 5.04
CA PRO A 48 -16.79 3.80 6.12
C PRO A 48 -17.17 5.29 6.08
N SER A 49 -18.46 5.60 6.15
CA SER A 49 -18.95 7.00 6.07
C SER A 49 -18.30 7.89 7.12
N VAL A 50 -18.18 7.38 8.36
CA VAL A 50 -17.56 8.08 9.48
C VAL A 50 -16.15 8.57 9.14
N LEU A 51 -15.37 7.78 8.40
CA LEU A 51 -14.02 8.14 8.00
C LEU A 51 -14.03 9.31 7.01
N VAL A 52 -14.89 9.23 6.00
CA VAL A 52 -15.04 10.28 4.98
C VAL A 52 -15.55 11.58 5.62
N ASP A 53 -16.55 11.49 6.49
CA ASP A 53 -17.13 12.64 7.19
C ASP A 53 -16.13 13.32 8.12
N ASN A 54 -15.29 12.55 8.82
CA ASN A 54 -14.23 13.08 9.66
C ASN A 54 -13.19 13.86 8.85
N TYR A 55 -12.71 13.30 7.72
CA TYR A 55 -11.78 14.01 6.84
C TYR A 55 -12.39 15.28 6.26
N GLN A 56 -13.64 15.23 5.81
CA GLN A 56 -14.34 16.40 5.30
C GLN A 56 -14.51 17.47 6.37
N SER A 57 -14.85 17.09 7.60
CA SER A 57 -15.00 18.01 8.73
C SER A 57 -13.69 18.75 9.06
N VAL A 58 -12.56 18.03 9.04
CA VAL A 58 -11.24 18.63 9.24
C VAL A 58 -10.91 19.62 8.11
N LEU A 59 -11.13 19.25 6.86
CA LEU A 59 -10.90 20.14 5.71
C LEU A 59 -11.78 21.38 5.80
N MET A 60 -13.07 21.22 6.11
CA MET A 60 -14.01 22.33 6.26
C MET A 60 -13.61 23.27 7.39
N SER A 61 -13.11 22.78 8.51
CA SER A 61 -12.61 23.60 9.61
C SER A 61 -11.42 24.45 9.21
N GLY A 62 -10.62 23.99 8.24
CA GLY A 62 -9.53 24.74 7.61
C GLY A 62 -9.96 25.60 6.42
N GLY A 63 -11.26 25.77 6.16
CA GLY A 63 -11.79 26.55 5.03
C GLY A 63 -11.63 25.88 3.67
N MET A 64 -11.35 24.57 3.63
CA MET A 64 -11.17 23.79 2.39
C MET A 64 -12.41 22.96 2.10
N VAL A 65 -12.67 22.71 0.82
CA VAL A 65 -13.74 21.83 0.35
C VAL A 65 -13.15 20.75 -0.54
N SER A 66 -13.34 19.48 -0.17
CA SER A 66 -12.98 18.36 -1.04
C SER A 66 -13.94 18.29 -2.22
N ARG A 67 -13.40 18.26 -3.44
CA ARG A 67 -14.20 18.06 -4.66
C ARG A 67 -14.33 16.60 -5.05
N ARG A 68 -13.36 15.77 -4.70
CA ARG A 68 -13.31 14.33 -4.97
C ARG A 68 -12.50 13.63 -3.90
N ASN A 69 -12.97 12.48 -3.44
CA ASN A 69 -12.20 11.57 -2.61
C ASN A 69 -11.68 10.45 -3.52
N VAL A 70 -10.42 10.09 -3.38
CA VAL A 70 -9.76 9.04 -4.15
C VAL A 70 -8.97 8.18 -3.19
N ILE A 71 -9.03 6.87 -3.34
CA ILE A 71 -8.15 5.97 -2.57
C ILE A 71 -6.71 6.06 -3.10
N ALA A 72 -5.73 5.89 -2.21
CA ALA A 72 -4.31 6.06 -2.54
C ALA A 72 -3.88 5.17 -3.71
N SER A 73 -4.29 3.90 -3.72
CA SER A 73 -3.96 2.95 -4.79
C SER A 73 -4.47 3.40 -6.16
N LEU A 74 -5.66 3.99 -6.24
CA LEU A 74 -6.20 4.51 -7.50
C LEU A 74 -5.44 5.75 -7.96
N ALA A 75 -5.16 6.68 -7.04
CA ALA A 75 -4.38 7.87 -7.36
C ALA A 75 -2.97 7.52 -7.84
N ALA A 76 -2.31 6.57 -7.20
CA ALA A 76 -1.01 6.06 -7.62
C ALA A 76 -1.08 5.38 -8.99
N THR A 77 -2.12 4.59 -9.26
CA THR A 77 -2.35 3.95 -10.56
C THR A 77 -2.52 5.00 -11.67
N GLU A 78 -3.35 6.03 -11.45
CA GLU A 78 -3.54 7.13 -12.40
C GLU A 78 -2.22 7.87 -12.68
N LEU A 79 -1.42 8.14 -11.64
CA LEU A 79 -0.11 8.77 -11.79
C LEU A 79 0.86 7.90 -12.60
N ILE A 80 1.01 6.63 -12.24
CA ILE A 80 1.93 5.70 -12.92
C ILE A 80 1.54 5.56 -14.39
N ASN A 81 0.25 5.40 -14.69
CA ASN A 81 -0.26 5.27 -16.06
C ASN A 81 -0.05 6.56 -16.90
N SER A 82 0.23 7.70 -16.27
CA SER A 82 0.54 8.94 -16.99
C SER A 82 1.97 8.97 -17.55
N TYR A 83 2.86 8.11 -17.07
CA TYR A 83 4.21 8.00 -17.61
C TYR A 83 4.24 7.21 -18.92
N PRO A 84 5.09 7.60 -19.88
CA PRO A 84 5.23 6.87 -21.14
C PRO A 84 5.87 5.48 -20.93
N ASN A 85 5.43 4.51 -21.70
CA ASN A 85 5.98 3.15 -21.73
C ASN A 85 5.80 2.33 -20.43
N MET A 86 4.84 2.66 -19.59
CA MET A 86 4.52 1.84 -18.43
C MET A 86 3.84 0.52 -18.87
N PRO A 87 4.10 -0.60 -18.15
CA PRO A 87 3.37 -1.84 -18.38
C PRO A 87 1.87 -1.63 -18.19
N GLN A 88 1.07 -2.34 -19.00
CA GLN A 88 -0.40 -2.32 -18.85
C GLN A 88 -0.86 -3.11 -17.62
N SER A 89 -0.06 -4.08 -17.17
CA SER A 89 -0.37 -4.90 -16.00
C SER A 89 0.84 -4.96 -15.08
N TYR A 90 0.62 -4.71 -13.79
CA TYR A 90 1.67 -4.73 -12.77
C TYR A 90 1.07 -4.87 -11.36
N ILE A 91 1.92 -5.20 -10.41
CA ILE A 91 1.61 -5.14 -8.99
C ILE A 91 2.25 -3.87 -8.41
N LEU A 92 1.44 -3.07 -7.73
CA LEU A 92 1.88 -1.91 -6.98
C LEU A 92 1.96 -2.28 -5.49
N VAL A 93 3.13 -2.10 -4.90
CA VAL A 93 3.36 -2.28 -3.47
C VAL A 93 3.66 -0.92 -2.86
N ASP A 94 2.80 -0.47 -1.96
CA ASP A 94 2.93 0.79 -1.23
C ASP A 94 3.26 0.47 0.23
N ILE A 95 4.52 0.70 0.61
CA ILE A 95 5.05 0.40 1.94
C ILE A 95 5.00 1.67 2.78
N GLY A 96 4.08 1.71 3.73
CA GLY A 96 3.93 2.81 4.68
C GLY A 96 4.73 2.61 5.97
N SER A 97 4.41 3.39 6.99
CA SER A 97 5.00 3.24 8.33
C SER A 97 4.49 1.98 9.04
N SER A 98 3.18 1.76 9.06
CA SER A 98 2.53 0.67 9.83
C SER A 98 1.80 -0.34 8.96
N VAL A 99 1.56 -0.01 7.68
CA VAL A 99 0.74 -0.82 6.76
C VAL A 99 1.37 -0.85 5.37
N THR A 100 1.36 -2.01 4.76
CA THR A 100 1.70 -2.19 3.34
C THR A 100 0.44 -2.52 2.56
N THR A 101 0.21 -1.78 1.48
CA THR A 101 -0.89 -2.03 0.55
C THR A 101 -0.35 -2.66 -0.73
N VAL A 102 -1.00 -3.73 -1.19
CA VAL A 102 -0.67 -4.43 -2.44
C VAL A 102 -1.86 -4.29 -3.38
N SER A 103 -1.61 -3.78 -4.57
CA SER A 103 -2.66 -3.53 -5.57
C SER A 103 -2.31 -4.22 -6.89
N PHE A 104 -3.28 -4.87 -7.50
CA PHE A 104 -3.15 -5.45 -8.83
C PHE A 104 -3.78 -4.52 -9.88
N ILE A 105 -2.97 -4.13 -10.84
CA ILE A 105 -3.37 -3.32 -11.98
C ILE A 105 -3.31 -4.20 -13.22
N GLY A 106 -4.42 -4.25 -13.97
CA GLY A 106 -4.52 -4.96 -15.24
C GLY A 106 -5.13 -4.04 -16.29
N ASP A 107 -4.60 -4.08 -17.52
CA ASP A 107 -5.04 -3.23 -18.63
C ASP A 107 -5.13 -1.74 -18.28
N GLY A 108 -4.25 -1.28 -17.37
CA GLY A 108 -4.21 0.09 -16.89
C GLY A 108 -5.31 0.45 -15.87
N ALA A 109 -6.09 -0.51 -15.38
CA ALA A 109 -7.14 -0.31 -14.38
C ALA A 109 -6.79 -1.02 -13.06
N LEU A 110 -7.23 -0.44 -11.94
CA LEU A 110 -7.09 -1.05 -10.62
C LEU A 110 -8.12 -2.18 -10.46
N TYR A 111 -7.68 -3.44 -10.49
CA TYR A 111 -8.53 -4.62 -10.31
C TYR A 111 -8.82 -4.96 -8.86
N GLY A 112 -7.87 -4.76 -7.97
CA GLY A 112 -8.05 -5.03 -6.56
C GLY A 112 -6.89 -4.54 -5.72
N SER A 113 -7.15 -4.40 -4.41
CA SER A 113 -6.15 -4.08 -3.40
C SER A 113 -6.37 -4.93 -2.18
N THR A 114 -5.29 -5.31 -1.52
CA THR A 114 -5.28 -5.87 -0.18
C THR A 114 -4.21 -5.17 0.65
N TYR A 115 -4.20 -5.41 1.95
CA TYR A 115 -3.19 -4.83 2.83
C TYR A 115 -2.83 -5.80 3.94
N PHE A 116 -1.68 -5.58 4.54
CA PHE A 116 -1.25 -6.25 5.75
C PHE A 116 -0.55 -5.26 6.69
N ASN A 117 -0.59 -5.57 7.99
CA ASN A 117 -0.06 -4.71 9.03
C ASN A 117 1.45 -4.97 9.19
N TRP A 118 2.22 -4.38 8.28
CA TRP A 118 3.67 -4.32 8.33
C TRP A 118 4.14 -3.07 7.59
N GLY A 119 5.13 -2.40 8.16
CA GLY A 119 5.73 -1.20 7.58
C GLY A 119 7.04 -0.82 8.28
N GLY A 120 7.53 0.38 8.03
CA GLY A 120 8.79 0.87 8.60
C GLY A 120 8.84 0.87 10.12
N ASP A 121 7.68 1.01 10.79
CA ASP A 121 7.58 1.02 12.25
C ASP A 121 7.94 -0.34 12.87
N ASN A 122 7.69 -1.46 12.19
CA ASN A 122 8.07 -2.79 12.67
C ASN A 122 9.60 -2.89 12.86
N ILE A 123 10.37 -2.34 11.92
CA ILE A 123 11.83 -2.27 12.04
C ILE A 123 12.22 -1.37 13.21
N THR A 124 11.60 -0.19 13.33
CA THR A 124 11.88 0.76 14.41
C THR A 124 11.60 0.15 15.78
N GLU A 125 10.46 -0.53 15.94
CA GLU A 125 10.09 -1.24 17.17
C GLU A 125 11.14 -2.30 17.56
N LYS A 126 11.63 -3.06 16.60
CA LYS A 126 12.68 -4.07 16.86
C LYS A 126 14.02 -3.46 17.26
N ILE A 127 14.35 -2.29 16.71
CA ILE A 127 15.56 -1.55 17.14
C ILE A 127 15.38 -1.04 18.57
N ILE A 128 14.21 -0.48 18.91
CA ILE A 128 13.89 -0.05 20.29
C ILE A 128 14.06 -1.22 21.26
N GLU A 129 13.43 -2.36 20.97
CA GLU A 129 13.50 -3.55 21.80
C GLU A 129 14.94 -4.05 22.00
N ARG A 130 15.70 -4.12 20.92
CA ARG A 130 17.04 -4.71 20.93
C ARG A 130 18.09 -3.81 21.55
N PHE A 131 18.01 -2.49 21.27
CA PHE A 131 19.00 -1.52 21.75
C PHE A 131 18.59 -0.83 23.07
N ASN A 132 17.37 -1.05 23.51
CA ASN A 132 16.77 -0.39 24.68
C ASN A 132 16.89 1.14 24.62
N ILE A 133 16.47 1.72 23.49
CA ILE A 133 16.53 3.16 23.18
C ILE A 133 15.12 3.71 22.90
N ASN A 134 15.00 5.02 22.85
CA ASN A 134 13.74 5.67 22.48
C ASN A 134 13.49 5.60 20.96
N GLU A 135 12.24 5.86 20.58
CA GLU A 135 11.78 5.81 19.18
C GLU A 135 12.56 6.77 18.26
N ALA A 136 12.84 7.98 18.72
CA ALA A 136 13.52 9.00 17.91
C ALA A 136 14.95 8.57 17.54
N ASP A 137 15.68 7.95 18.48
CA ASP A 137 17.01 7.42 18.23
C ASP A 137 16.97 6.17 17.35
N ALA A 138 15.99 5.27 17.56
CA ALA A 138 15.80 4.08 16.75
C ALA A 138 15.52 4.45 15.29
N GLU A 139 14.61 5.37 15.06
CA GLU A 139 14.29 5.88 13.71
C GLU A 139 15.50 6.55 13.06
N LYS A 140 16.23 7.35 13.83
CA LYS A 140 17.47 7.97 13.35
C LYS A 140 18.51 6.93 12.91
N TYR A 141 18.72 5.87 13.70
CA TYR A 141 19.70 4.84 13.35
C TYR A 141 19.25 4.00 12.17
N LYS A 142 17.96 3.67 12.09
CA LYS A 142 17.37 3.02 10.92
C LYS A 142 17.64 3.80 9.62
N ILE A 143 17.42 5.12 9.63
CA ILE A 143 17.63 5.98 8.46
C ILE A 143 19.11 6.17 8.13
N MET A 144 19.95 6.37 9.17
CA MET A 144 21.37 6.68 8.96
C MET A 144 22.19 5.49 8.46
N TYR A 145 21.92 4.33 9.01
CA TYR A 145 22.74 3.14 8.73
C TYR A 145 22.08 2.18 7.76
N GLY A 146 20.74 2.08 7.78
CA GLY A 146 19.98 1.20 6.89
C GLY A 146 20.44 -0.25 7.01
N ILE A 147 20.40 -0.98 5.88
CA ILE A 147 20.98 -2.31 5.74
C ILE A 147 22.21 -2.25 4.83
N ASP A 148 23.30 -2.78 5.31
CA ASP A 148 24.56 -2.87 4.55
C ASP A 148 24.78 -4.33 4.10
N TYR A 149 24.73 -4.54 2.79
CA TYR A 149 25.01 -5.83 2.15
C TYR A 149 26.49 -5.95 1.70
N SER A 150 27.33 -4.96 2.00
CA SER A 150 28.73 -5.06 1.65
C SER A 150 29.39 -6.22 2.39
N GLU A 151 30.20 -7.01 1.68
CA GLU A 151 30.95 -8.15 2.26
C GLU A 151 32.01 -7.69 3.28
N MET A 152 32.26 -6.40 3.40
CA MET A 152 33.10 -5.82 4.43
C MET A 152 32.33 -5.67 5.73
N ASN A 153 32.28 -6.74 6.52
CA ASN A 153 31.80 -6.72 7.91
C ASN A 153 32.72 -5.88 8.81
N PHE A 154 32.76 -4.58 8.58
CA PHE A 154 33.27 -3.65 9.58
C PHE A 154 32.25 -3.54 10.68
N LYS A 155 32.56 -4.09 11.85
CA LYS A 155 31.84 -3.76 13.08
C LYS A 155 32.01 -2.28 13.38
N ALA A 156 31.08 -1.46 12.86
CA ALA A 156 31.05 -0.04 13.18
C ALA A 156 30.14 0.19 14.37
N PRO A 157 30.60 0.88 15.42
CA PRO A 157 29.74 1.20 16.56
C PRO A 157 28.66 2.19 16.13
N ILE A 158 27.42 1.92 16.53
CA ILE A 158 26.25 2.80 16.30
C ILE A 158 26.01 3.67 17.51
N CYS A 159 25.90 3.04 18.68
CA CYS A 159 25.61 3.74 19.94
C CYS A 159 26.08 2.92 21.14
N THR A 160 26.07 3.57 22.31
CA THR A 160 26.26 2.94 23.60
C THR A 160 25.05 3.24 24.47
N THR A 161 24.53 2.22 25.15
CA THR A 161 23.41 2.30 26.08
C THR A 161 23.85 1.75 27.44
N GLU A 162 22.97 1.81 28.43
CA GLU A 162 23.18 1.17 29.73
C GLU A 162 22.20 0.01 29.89
N ASP A 163 22.64 -1.11 30.40
CA ASP A 163 21.78 -2.23 30.78
C ASP A 163 21.06 -1.98 32.14
N ALA A 164 20.30 -2.96 32.60
CA ALA A 164 19.57 -2.87 33.88
C ALA A 164 20.47 -2.78 35.10
N GLU A 165 21.72 -3.22 34.99
CA GLU A 165 22.76 -3.16 36.00
C GLU A 165 23.62 -1.89 35.92
N GLY A 166 23.36 -0.99 34.94
CA GLY A 166 24.09 0.25 34.71
C GLY A 166 25.45 0.05 34.05
N GLN A 167 25.64 -1.08 33.33
CA GLN A 167 26.84 -1.33 32.55
C GLN A 167 26.69 -0.83 31.12
N GLU A 168 27.78 -0.31 30.56
CA GLU A 168 27.79 0.14 29.16
C GLU A 168 27.65 -1.04 28.19
N VAL A 169 26.67 -0.94 27.28
CA VAL A 169 26.44 -1.88 26.18
C VAL A 169 26.69 -1.17 24.84
N HIS A 170 27.62 -1.68 24.07
CA HIS A 170 27.93 -1.15 22.75
C HIS A 170 27.13 -1.90 21.68
N HIS A 171 26.42 -1.14 20.84
CA HIS A 171 25.66 -1.66 19.71
C HIS A 171 26.37 -1.36 18.39
N TYR A 172 26.34 -2.31 17.47
CA TYR A 172 27.06 -2.28 16.21
C TYR A 172 26.12 -2.45 15.01
N ASN A 173 26.63 -2.07 13.82
CA ASN A 173 25.88 -2.15 12.57
C ASN A 173 25.49 -3.59 12.18
N ASP A 174 26.26 -4.61 12.56
CA ASP A 174 25.92 -6.01 12.34
C ASP A 174 24.62 -6.41 13.06
N GLU A 175 24.43 -5.95 14.31
CA GLU A 175 23.17 -6.17 15.04
C GLU A 175 21.96 -5.49 14.36
N LEU A 176 22.16 -4.26 13.87
CA LEU A 176 21.13 -3.55 13.13
C LEU A 176 20.78 -4.27 11.82
N ASN A 177 21.78 -4.77 11.10
CA ASN A 177 21.58 -5.54 9.87
C ASN A 177 20.79 -6.83 10.14
N GLU A 178 21.07 -7.54 11.23
CA GLU A 178 20.29 -8.72 11.62
C GLU A 178 18.83 -8.40 11.89
N ILE A 179 18.55 -7.30 12.62
CA ILE A 179 17.20 -6.82 12.90
C ILE A 179 16.45 -6.53 11.60
N ILE A 180 17.04 -5.69 10.74
CA ILE A 180 16.41 -5.28 9.48
C ILE A 180 16.18 -6.51 8.59
N LYS A 181 17.14 -7.41 8.49
CA LYS A 181 17.03 -8.62 7.69
C LYS A 181 15.90 -9.52 8.17
N GLY A 182 15.80 -9.76 9.47
CA GLY A 182 14.71 -10.57 10.04
C GLY A 182 13.33 -9.98 9.78
N GLU A 183 13.18 -8.66 9.89
CA GLU A 183 11.92 -7.99 9.57
C GLU A 183 11.60 -8.02 8.07
N LEU A 184 12.61 -7.91 7.19
CA LEU A 184 12.40 -8.04 5.75
C LEU A 184 12.02 -9.46 5.34
N GLU A 185 12.51 -10.49 6.01
CA GLU A 185 12.07 -11.88 5.79
C GLU A 185 10.57 -12.02 6.10
N THR A 186 10.12 -11.50 7.25
CA THR A 186 8.70 -11.46 7.62
C THR A 186 7.86 -10.67 6.60
N PHE A 187 8.36 -9.52 6.15
CA PHE A 187 7.72 -8.72 5.11
C PHE A 187 7.53 -9.52 3.81
N VAL A 188 8.57 -10.20 3.33
CA VAL A 188 8.51 -10.98 2.08
C VAL A 188 7.49 -12.11 2.18
N GLU A 189 7.36 -12.79 3.33
CA GLU A 189 6.35 -13.82 3.54
C GLU A 189 4.94 -13.23 3.41
N GLN A 190 4.64 -12.14 4.12
CA GLN A 190 3.34 -11.49 4.08
C GLN A 190 3.03 -10.90 2.70
N LEU A 191 4.03 -10.35 2.01
CA LEU A 191 3.89 -9.84 0.65
C LEU A 191 3.50 -10.96 -0.33
N ASN A 192 4.15 -12.11 -0.24
CA ASN A 192 3.83 -13.27 -1.08
C ASN A 192 2.41 -13.76 -0.84
N GLU A 193 1.96 -13.83 0.41
CA GLU A 193 0.57 -14.17 0.74
C GLU A 193 -0.42 -13.17 0.14
N ALA A 194 -0.16 -11.87 0.29
CA ALA A 194 -1.00 -10.82 -0.25
C ALA A 194 -1.10 -10.86 -1.78
N ILE A 195 0.02 -11.09 -2.47
CA ILE A 195 0.06 -11.25 -3.93
C ILE A 195 -0.77 -12.47 -4.35
N ASN A 196 -0.57 -13.62 -3.72
CA ASN A 196 -1.31 -14.83 -4.03
C ASN A 196 -2.82 -14.65 -3.81
N GLN A 197 -3.22 -13.95 -2.77
CA GLN A 197 -4.63 -13.64 -2.49
C GLN A 197 -5.26 -12.79 -3.60
N ILE A 198 -4.57 -11.75 -4.06
CA ILE A 198 -5.08 -10.87 -5.13
C ILE A 198 -5.20 -11.64 -6.45
N VAL A 199 -4.17 -12.38 -6.85
CA VAL A 199 -4.15 -13.16 -8.08
C VAL A 199 -5.26 -14.21 -8.07
N ALA A 200 -5.41 -14.97 -6.98
CA ALA A 200 -6.47 -15.97 -6.84
C ALA A 200 -7.89 -15.38 -6.89
N THR A 201 -8.06 -14.14 -6.47
CA THR A 201 -9.35 -13.43 -6.54
C THR A 201 -9.65 -13.02 -7.99
N HIS A 202 -8.63 -12.67 -8.74
CA HIS A 202 -8.76 -12.28 -10.15
C HIS A 202 -9.09 -13.47 -11.06
N ASP A 203 -8.41 -14.60 -10.89
CA ASP A 203 -8.63 -15.82 -11.69
C ASP A 203 -10.06 -16.38 -11.56
N LYS A 204 -10.78 -16.05 -10.49
CA LYS A 204 -12.19 -16.46 -10.28
C LYS A 204 -13.21 -15.54 -10.94
N SER A 205 -12.77 -14.45 -11.56
CA SER A 205 -13.64 -13.42 -12.15
C SER A 205 -13.87 -13.60 -13.65
N TYR A 206 -13.38 -14.71 -14.25
CA TYR A 206 -13.57 -15.08 -15.66
C TYR A 206 -14.34 -16.39 -15.79
#